data_621419e86742475a1153c18c23ce3854
#
_entry.id   621419e86742475a1153c18c23ce3854
#
_cell.length_a   1.000
_cell.length_b   1.000
_cell.length_c   1.000
_cell.angle_alpha   90.00
_cell.angle_beta   90.00
_cell.angle_gamma   90.00
#
_symmetry.space_group_name_H-M   'P 1'
#
loop_
_entity.id
_entity.type
_entity.pdbx_description
1 polymer ?
#
loop_
_entity_poly.entity_id
_entity_poly.type
_entity_poly.pdbx_seq_one_letter_code
_entity_poly.pdbx_strand_id
1 'polypeptide(L)'
;MYALYIGIFISPIQILVELVEMLQKGLSGFRRYLEVVETEPEIQDKEGAIDLENVKGDVCYDNVSFHYSDDNKTVLSQVSIHIPAGKSVALVGPSGGGKTTICSLLPRFYDVTAGKVTIDGKDVRDLTLKSLRNQIGMVQQDVYLFDGTIRENIAYGKPDATDEEIKEAARRANMDDFIMQLPKQYDTYVGEKGTRLSGGQKQRISIARVFLKNPPILILDEATSALDNESERYIQKSLEELAKNRTTITIAHRLSTIKRSDEIIVITEDG
;
A
#
# COMPACT_ATOMS: atom_id res chain seq x y z
N MET A 1 -36.24 -25.97 -57.51
CA MET A 1 -35.60 -24.74 -57.96
C MET A 1 -35.73 -23.60 -56.87
N TYR A 2 -36.95 -23.25 -56.42
CA TYR A 2 -37.14 -22.17 -55.41
C TYR A 2 -36.43 -22.39 -54.10
N ALA A 3 -36.37 -23.58 -53.51
CA ALA A 3 -35.68 -23.86 -52.24
C ALA A 3 -34.18 -23.60 -52.31
N LEU A 4 -33.56 -23.76 -53.47
CA LEU A 4 -32.13 -23.49 -53.66
C LEU A 4 -31.84 -21.98 -53.66
N TYR A 5 -32.72 -21.18 -54.27
CA TYR A 5 -32.60 -19.72 -54.23
C TYR A 5 -32.82 -19.14 -52.81
N ILE A 6 -33.75 -19.70 -52.06
CA ILE A 6 -33.96 -19.27 -50.62
C ILE A 6 -32.70 -19.48 -49.81
N GLY A 7 -32.02 -20.63 -49.95
CA GLY A 7 -30.75 -20.89 -49.25
C GLY A 7 -29.62 -19.91 -49.62
N ILE A 8 -29.54 -19.54 -50.93
CA ILE A 8 -28.54 -18.61 -51.44
C ILE A 8 -28.74 -17.18 -50.84
N PHE A 9 -30.01 -16.76 -50.60
CA PHE A 9 -30.30 -15.46 -49.99
C PHE A 9 -30.21 -15.45 -48.46
N ILE A 10 -30.52 -16.55 -47.78
CA ILE A 10 -30.46 -16.62 -46.31
C ILE A 10 -29.03 -16.61 -45.79
N SER A 11 -28.11 -17.32 -46.44
CA SER A 11 -26.71 -17.43 -46.00
C SER A 11 -25.99 -16.07 -45.89
N PRO A 12 -26.03 -15.16 -46.88
CA PRO A 12 -25.44 -13.82 -46.70
C PRO A 12 -26.07 -13.00 -45.58
N ILE A 13 -27.39 -13.15 -45.34
CA ILE A 13 -28.07 -12.44 -44.25
C ILE A 13 -27.55 -12.94 -42.88
N GLN A 14 -27.38 -14.25 -42.73
CA GLN A 14 -26.80 -14.83 -41.51
C GLN A 14 -25.37 -14.31 -41.26
N ILE A 15 -24.54 -14.29 -42.30
CA ILE A 15 -23.18 -13.74 -42.22
C ILE A 15 -23.18 -12.26 -41.78
N LEU A 16 -24.11 -11.47 -42.33
CA LEU A 16 -24.26 -10.06 -41.94
C LEU A 16 -24.68 -9.93 -40.48
N VAL A 17 -25.58 -10.74 -39.97
CA VAL A 17 -26.00 -10.74 -38.57
C VAL A 17 -24.82 -11.10 -37.65
N GLU A 18 -24.08 -12.17 -37.98
CA GLU A 18 -22.88 -12.57 -37.23
C GLU A 18 -21.81 -11.46 -37.24
N LEU A 19 -21.61 -10.79 -38.39
CA LEU A 19 -20.67 -9.67 -38.48
C LEU A 19 -21.10 -8.51 -37.57
N VAL A 20 -22.39 -8.16 -37.56
CA VAL A 20 -22.92 -7.10 -36.69
C VAL A 20 -22.74 -7.46 -35.21
N GLU A 21 -23.03 -8.70 -34.82
CA GLU A 21 -22.80 -9.17 -33.46
C GLU A 21 -21.31 -9.10 -33.06
N MET A 22 -20.41 -9.53 -33.94
CA MET A 22 -18.97 -9.47 -33.74
C MET A 22 -18.49 -8.02 -33.55
N LEU A 23 -18.96 -7.12 -34.41
CA LEU A 23 -18.67 -5.68 -34.31
C LEU A 23 -19.19 -5.08 -33.01
N GLN A 24 -20.40 -5.40 -32.59
CA GLN A 24 -20.95 -4.90 -31.32
C GLN A 24 -20.15 -5.39 -30.11
N LYS A 25 -19.78 -6.67 -30.07
CA LYS A 25 -18.92 -7.25 -29.05
C LYS A 25 -17.55 -6.57 -29.03
N GLY A 26 -16.93 -6.41 -30.20
CA GLY A 26 -15.64 -5.73 -30.33
C GLY A 26 -15.68 -4.26 -29.87
N LEU A 27 -16.68 -3.51 -30.33
CA LEU A 27 -16.89 -2.12 -29.94
C LEU A 27 -17.16 -1.96 -28.41
N SER A 28 -17.95 -2.88 -27.84
CA SER A 28 -18.21 -2.87 -26.40
C SER A 28 -16.95 -3.14 -25.59
N GLY A 29 -16.12 -4.11 -26.02
CA GLY A 29 -14.83 -4.38 -25.40
C GLY A 29 -13.86 -3.19 -25.53
N PHE A 30 -13.82 -2.58 -26.72
CA PHE A 30 -12.98 -1.40 -26.97
C PHE A 30 -13.41 -0.18 -26.14
N ARG A 31 -14.71 0.06 -25.99
CA ARG A 31 -15.21 1.13 -25.11
C ARG A 31 -14.75 0.94 -23.66
N ARG A 32 -14.88 -0.27 -23.10
CA ARG A 32 -14.39 -0.57 -21.75
C ARG A 32 -12.89 -0.39 -21.62
N TYR A 33 -12.13 -0.73 -22.64
CA TYR A 33 -10.69 -0.48 -22.68
C TYR A 33 -10.40 1.02 -22.65
N LEU A 34 -11.09 1.83 -23.45
CA LEU A 34 -10.94 3.28 -23.46
C LEU A 34 -11.34 3.90 -22.12
N GLU A 35 -12.45 3.48 -21.50
CA GLU A 35 -12.86 3.94 -20.18
C GLU A 35 -11.75 3.77 -19.14
N VAL A 36 -11.02 2.64 -19.17
CA VAL A 36 -9.90 2.42 -18.25
C VAL A 36 -8.68 3.29 -18.59
N VAL A 37 -8.36 3.41 -19.88
CA VAL A 37 -7.18 4.18 -20.34
C VAL A 37 -7.38 5.69 -20.18
N GLU A 38 -8.60 6.18 -20.39
CA GLU A 38 -8.96 7.59 -20.30
C GLU A 38 -9.34 8.04 -18.89
N THR A 39 -9.41 7.09 -17.92
CA THR A 39 -9.68 7.43 -16.52
C THR A 39 -8.51 8.23 -15.97
N GLU A 40 -8.77 9.49 -15.66
CA GLU A 40 -7.78 10.36 -15.01
C GLU A 40 -7.63 9.97 -13.53
N PRO A 41 -6.40 9.87 -13.01
CA PRO A 41 -6.18 9.65 -11.59
C PRO A 41 -6.77 10.80 -10.76
N GLU A 42 -7.52 10.47 -9.72
CA GLU A 42 -8.12 11.47 -8.82
C GLU A 42 -7.05 12.29 -8.09
N ILE A 43 -5.93 11.66 -7.74
CA ILE A 43 -4.79 12.29 -7.08
C ILE A 43 -3.63 12.41 -8.06
N GLN A 44 -3.27 13.65 -8.38
CA GLN A 44 -2.17 13.98 -9.31
C GLN A 44 -1.20 14.97 -8.68
N ASP A 45 0.00 15.03 -9.25
CA ASP A 45 0.96 16.07 -8.88
C ASP A 45 0.42 17.44 -9.33
N LYS A 46 0.48 18.40 -8.41
CA LYS A 46 0.13 19.79 -8.69
C LYS A 46 1.15 20.42 -9.62
N GLU A 47 0.75 21.34 -10.47
CA GLU A 47 1.68 22.15 -11.26
C GLU A 47 2.64 22.90 -10.33
N GLY A 48 3.94 22.70 -10.53
CA GLY A 48 4.98 23.25 -9.64
C GLY A 48 5.21 22.45 -8.36
N ALA A 49 4.72 21.20 -8.26
CA ALA A 49 5.04 20.32 -7.15
C ALA A 49 6.56 20.12 -7.01
N ILE A 50 7.05 20.15 -5.78
CA ILE A 50 8.46 20.03 -5.44
C ILE A 50 8.81 18.66 -4.91
N ASP A 51 10.04 18.22 -5.08
CA ASP A 51 10.51 16.97 -4.49
C ASP A 51 10.79 17.13 -2.98
N LEU A 52 10.47 16.09 -2.23
CA LEU A 52 10.74 16.01 -0.81
C LEU A 52 12.10 15.36 -0.57
N GLU A 53 13.08 16.17 -0.19
CA GLU A 53 14.45 15.76 0.08
C GLU A 53 14.88 16.00 1.52
N ASN A 54 15.88 15.26 2.00
CA ASN A 54 16.51 15.41 3.33
C ASN A 54 15.49 15.38 4.48
N VAL A 55 14.57 14.41 4.45
CA VAL A 55 13.45 14.31 5.38
C VAL A 55 13.92 13.95 6.78
N LYS A 56 13.55 14.78 7.75
CA LYS A 56 13.72 14.52 9.19
C LYS A 56 12.58 13.65 9.72
N GLY A 57 11.38 13.83 9.15
CA GLY A 57 10.19 13.06 9.48
C GLY A 57 9.30 13.70 10.55
N ASP A 58 9.32 15.03 10.69
CA ASP A 58 8.31 15.74 11.49
C ASP A 58 6.97 15.73 10.76
N VAL A 59 5.93 15.15 11.35
CA VAL A 59 4.62 14.97 10.74
C VAL A 59 3.57 15.76 11.52
N CYS A 60 2.80 16.57 10.81
CA CYS A 60 1.71 17.34 11.43
C CYS A 60 0.42 17.23 10.62
N TYR A 61 -0.67 16.93 11.32
CA TYR A 61 -2.04 17.08 10.86
C TYR A 61 -2.59 18.34 11.51
N ASP A 62 -3.04 19.31 10.73
CA ASP A 62 -3.53 20.61 11.21
C ASP A 62 -4.98 20.82 10.80
N ASN A 63 -5.88 20.72 11.79
CA ASN A 63 -7.34 20.85 11.62
C ASN A 63 -7.90 19.99 10.47
N VAL A 64 -7.42 18.74 10.35
CA VAL A 64 -7.78 17.84 9.26
C VAL A 64 -9.20 17.34 9.41
N SER A 65 -10.01 17.57 8.37
CA SER A 65 -11.32 16.93 8.20
C SER A 65 -11.33 16.12 6.91
N PHE A 66 -11.99 14.97 6.96
CA PHE A 66 -12.05 14.06 5.82
C PHE A 66 -13.34 13.24 5.77
N HIS A 67 -13.86 13.06 4.56
CA HIS A 67 -14.90 12.09 4.22
C HIS A 67 -14.55 11.41 2.89
N TYR A 68 -14.97 10.16 2.72
CA TYR A 68 -14.81 9.45 1.45
C TYR A 68 -15.86 9.96 0.44
N SER A 69 -15.50 9.97 -0.85
CA SER A 69 -16.38 10.44 -1.94
C SER A 69 -17.69 9.65 -2.05
N ASP A 70 -17.66 8.36 -1.70
CA ASP A 70 -18.82 7.46 -1.79
C ASP A 70 -19.76 7.55 -0.59
N ASP A 71 -19.33 8.18 0.49
CA ASP A 71 -20.14 8.32 1.72
C ASP A 71 -19.96 9.74 2.28
N ASN A 72 -21.07 10.50 2.39
CA ASN A 72 -21.06 11.83 2.99
C ASN A 72 -20.80 11.81 4.51
N LYS A 73 -20.53 10.65 5.09
CA LYS A 73 -20.22 10.53 6.51
C LYS A 73 -18.81 11.06 6.79
N THR A 74 -18.71 12.07 7.63
CA THR A 74 -17.42 12.57 8.12
C THR A 74 -16.70 11.48 8.90
N VAL A 75 -15.47 11.16 8.50
CA VAL A 75 -14.61 10.16 9.16
C VAL A 75 -13.65 10.83 10.13
N LEU A 76 -13.13 12.00 9.76
CA LEU A 76 -12.27 12.83 10.61
C LEU A 76 -12.83 14.25 10.68
N SER A 77 -12.91 14.82 11.88
CA SER A 77 -13.42 16.16 12.13
C SER A 77 -12.42 16.99 12.91
N GLN A 78 -11.77 17.96 12.23
CA GLN A 78 -10.82 18.93 12.82
C GLN A 78 -9.68 18.28 13.64
N VAL A 79 -9.19 17.14 13.20
CA VAL A 79 -8.12 16.39 13.88
C VAL A 79 -6.80 17.15 13.75
N SER A 80 -6.15 17.39 14.91
CA SER A 80 -4.82 18.01 14.98
C SER A 80 -3.87 17.10 15.75
N ILE A 81 -2.82 16.63 15.06
CA ILE A 81 -1.82 15.71 15.61
C ILE A 81 -0.44 16.20 15.20
N HIS A 82 0.50 16.25 16.13
CA HIS A 82 1.91 16.52 15.82
C HIS A 82 2.77 15.35 16.29
N ILE A 83 3.55 14.80 15.38
CA ILE A 83 4.47 13.68 15.61
C ILE A 83 5.89 14.16 15.32
N PRO A 84 6.68 14.47 16.35
CA PRO A 84 8.05 14.95 16.16
C PRO A 84 8.93 13.91 15.46
N ALA A 85 9.92 14.38 14.71
CA ALA A 85 10.87 13.54 14.00
C ALA A 85 11.51 12.48 14.91
N GLY A 86 11.55 11.24 14.46
CA GLY A 86 12.14 10.10 15.19
C GLY A 86 11.30 9.58 16.36
N LYS A 87 10.07 10.07 16.57
CA LYS A 87 9.16 9.59 17.60
C LYS A 87 8.25 8.48 17.11
N SER A 88 7.87 7.61 18.04
CA SER A 88 6.94 6.51 17.81
C SER A 88 5.59 6.82 18.46
N VAL A 89 4.53 6.78 17.68
CA VAL A 89 3.16 7.06 18.12
C VAL A 89 2.27 5.86 17.87
N ALA A 90 1.47 5.48 18.88
CA ALA A 90 0.41 4.46 18.74
C ALA A 90 -0.95 5.13 18.57
N LEU A 91 -1.64 4.82 17.49
CA LEU A 91 -3.04 5.17 17.28
C LEU A 91 -3.92 4.07 17.85
N VAL A 92 -4.78 4.42 18.80
CA VAL A 92 -5.74 3.51 19.43
C VAL A 92 -7.15 4.06 19.32
N GLY A 93 -8.16 3.21 19.35
CA GLY A 93 -9.56 3.61 19.28
C GLY A 93 -10.45 2.52 18.68
N PRO A 94 -11.77 2.74 18.60
CA PRO A 94 -12.70 1.76 18.08
C PRO A 94 -12.45 1.46 16.60
N SER A 95 -12.92 0.30 16.14
CA SER A 95 -12.92 -0.02 14.70
C SER A 95 -13.81 0.99 13.97
N GLY A 96 -13.33 1.48 12.82
CA GLY A 96 -14.04 2.54 12.07
C GLY A 96 -13.79 3.97 12.57
N GLY A 97 -13.03 4.18 13.67
CA GLY A 97 -12.74 5.51 14.22
C GLY A 97 -11.73 6.35 13.41
N GLY A 98 -11.37 5.99 12.17
CA GLY A 98 -10.51 6.82 11.31
C GLY A 98 -9.00 6.57 11.41
N LYS A 99 -8.52 5.60 12.21
CA LYS A 99 -7.08 5.29 12.34
C LYS A 99 -6.39 5.00 11.00
N THR A 100 -6.96 4.09 10.22
CA THR A 100 -6.45 3.74 8.89
C THR A 100 -6.55 4.92 7.92
N THR A 101 -7.57 5.75 8.07
CA THR A 101 -7.74 6.98 7.27
C THR A 101 -6.60 7.97 7.56
N ILE A 102 -6.27 8.23 8.84
CA ILE A 102 -5.12 9.07 9.21
C ILE A 102 -3.83 8.56 8.53
N CYS A 103 -3.58 7.25 8.61
CA CYS A 103 -2.43 6.62 7.96
C CYS A 103 -2.44 6.73 6.43
N SER A 104 -3.63 6.75 5.80
CA SER A 104 -3.78 6.83 4.34
C SER A 104 -3.64 8.26 3.80
N LEU A 105 -3.90 9.28 4.61
CA LEU A 105 -3.74 10.68 4.23
C LEU A 105 -2.27 11.09 4.13
N LEU A 106 -1.38 10.51 4.94
CA LEU A 106 0.05 10.87 4.95
C LEU A 106 0.76 10.57 3.62
N PRO A 107 0.63 9.38 3.00
CA PRO A 107 1.17 9.10 1.67
C PRO A 107 0.34 9.69 0.53
N ARG A 108 -0.67 10.52 0.88
CA ARG A 108 -1.60 11.13 -0.07
C ARG A 108 -2.26 10.09 -0.98
N PHE A 109 -2.88 9.06 -0.36
CA PHE A 109 -3.81 8.19 -1.08
C PHE A 109 -5.17 8.86 -1.27
N TYR A 110 -5.46 9.86 -0.43
CA TYR A 110 -6.61 10.75 -0.50
C TYR A 110 -6.16 12.15 -0.13
N ASP A 111 -6.79 13.19 -0.67
CA ASP A 111 -6.62 14.57 -0.24
C ASP A 111 -7.60 14.89 0.89
N VAL A 112 -7.17 15.72 1.84
CA VAL A 112 -8.02 16.16 2.95
C VAL A 112 -9.14 17.08 2.44
N THR A 113 -10.33 16.96 3.04
CA THR A 113 -11.46 17.84 2.72
C THR A 113 -11.25 19.26 3.27
N ALA A 114 -10.67 19.37 4.47
CA ALA A 114 -10.25 20.62 5.08
C ALA A 114 -9.00 20.43 5.93
N GLY A 115 -8.29 21.51 6.20
CA GLY A 115 -7.00 21.45 6.90
C GLY A 115 -5.86 21.05 5.99
N LYS A 116 -4.78 20.58 6.57
CA LYS A 116 -3.57 20.14 5.85
C LYS A 116 -2.80 19.07 6.60
N VAL A 117 -2.06 18.24 5.84
CA VAL A 117 -1.06 17.30 6.37
C VAL A 117 0.30 17.78 5.89
N THR A 118 1.27 17.87 6.79
CA THR A 118 2.62 18.36 6.45
C THR A 118 3.68 17.38 6.89
N ILE A 119 4.79 17.32 6.14
CA ILE A 119 6.04 16.66 6.50
C ILE A 119 7.14 17.70 6.47
N ASP A 120 7.85 17.84 7.60
CA ASP A 120 8.88 18.87 7.80
C ASP A 120 8.38 20.27 7.42
N GLY A 121 7.11 20.58 7.75
CA GLY A 121 6.45 21.85 7.48
C GLY A 121 5.94 22.05 6.04
N LYS A 122 6.18 21.11 5.12
CA LYS A 122 5.70 21.17 3.72
C LYS A 122 4.37 20.42 3.60
N ASP A 123 3.36 21.04 2.98
CA ASP A 123 2.08 20.38 2.71
C ASP A 123 2.28 19.23 1.72
N VAL A 124 1.73 18.05 2.03
CA VAL A 124 1.85 16.86 1.16
C VAL A 124 1.26 17.07 -0.24
N ARG A 125 0.34 18.04 -0.39
CA ARG A 125 -0.28 18.41 -1.67
C ARG A 125 0.63 19.21 -2.59
N ASP A 126 1.68 19.83 -2.04
CA ASP A 126 2.67 20.60 -2.78
C ASP A 126 3.90 19.76 -3.16
N LEU A 127 3.91 18.46 -2.79
CA LEU A 127 4.99 17.53 -3.05
C LEU A 127 4.68 16.62 -4.25
N THR A 128 5.71 16.19 -4.98
CA THR A 128 5.51 15.12 -5.96
C THR A 128 5.17 13.80 -5.26
N LEU A 129 4.19 13.07 -5.76
CA LEU A 129 3.75 11.79 -5.18
C LEU A 129 4.89 10.78 -5.08
N LYS A 130 5.77 10.77 -6.09
CA LYS A 130 6.93 9.89 -6.12
C LYS A 130 7.90 10.18 -4.98
N SER A 131 8.29 11.43 -4.78
CA SER A 131 9.21 11.83 -3.71
C SER A 131 8.60 11.61 -2.34
N LEU A 132 7.34 12.02 -2.13
CA LEU A 132 6.57 11.82 -0.90
C LEU A 132 6.51 10.33 -0.51
N ARG A 133 6.01 9.48 -1.41
CA ARG A 133 5.83 8.05 -1.14
C ARG A 133 7.16 7.31 -0.96
N ASN A 134 8.25 7.80 -1.55
CA ASN A 134 9.58 7.24 -1.31
C ASN A 134 10.06 7.43 0.12
N GLN A 135 9.64 8.49 0.81
CA GLN A 135 10.01 8.79 2.20
C GLN A 135 9.15 8.05 3.23
N ILE A 136 8.11 7.33 2.80
CA ILE A 136 7.18 6.64 3.68
C ILE A 136 7.24 5.14 3.39
N GLY A 137 7.47 4.32 4.42
CA GLY A 137 7.35 2.86 4.39
C GLY A 137 6.07 2.42 5.07
N MET A 138 5.37 1.48 4.46
CA MET A 138 4.14 0.92 5.03
C MET A 138 4.28 -0.59 5.19
N VAL A 139 3.95 -1.09 6.38
CA VAL A 139 3.76 -2.51 6.66
C VAL A 139 2.28 -2.70 6.98
N GLN A 140 1.56 -3.32 6.07
CA GLN A 140 0.11 -3.53 6.17
C GLN A 140 -0.20 -4.88 6.79
N GLN A 141 -1.40 -5.02 7.38
CA GLN A 141 -1.92 -6.27 7.90
C GLN A 141 -2.04 -7.33 6.80
N ASP A 142 -2.70 -6.97 5.70
CA ASP A 142 -2.86 -7.84 4.53
C ASP A 142 -1.72 -7.61 3.54
N VAL A 143 -0.77 -8.54 3.52
CA VAL A 143 0.40 -8.44 2.64
C VAL A 143 0.08 -8.92 1.24
N TYR A 144 0.25 -8.03 0.27
CA TYR A 144 0.22 -8.38 -1.14
C TYR A 144 1.63 -8.72 -1.65
N LEU A 145 1.79 -9.94 -2.19
CA LEU A 145 2.97 -10.33 -2.94
C LEU A 145 2.62 -10.38 -4.43
N PHE A 146 3.51 -9.81 -5.23
CA PHE A 146 3.39 -9.87 -6.68
C PHE A 146 3.76 -11.26 -7.20
N ASP A 147 3.20 -11.62 -8.33
CA ASP A 147 3.56 -12.83 -9.01
C ASP A 147 5.01 -12.77 -9.48
N GLY A 148 5.84 -13.71 -9.01
CA GLY A 148 7.29 -13.68 -9.23
C GLY A 148 8.06 -14.45 -8.16
N THR A 149 9.35 -14.18 -8.07
CA THR A 149 10.28 -14.78 -7.12
C THR A 149 10.31 -14.02 -5.78
N ILE A 150 10.90 -14.61 -4.75
CA ILE A 150 11.16 -13.92 -3.47
C ILE A 150 12.07 -12.71 -3.69
N ARG A 151 13.13 -12.86 -4.52
CA ARG A 151 14.04 -11.79 -4.91
C ARG A 151 13.30 -10.58 -5.47
N GLU A 152 12.48 -10.79 -6.50
CA GLU A 152 11.70 -9.74 -7.16
C GLU A 152 10.75 -9.06 -6.17
N ASN A 153 10.12 -9.84 -5.30
CA ASN A 153 9.23 -9.31 -4.29
C ASN A 153 9.93 -8.44 -3.25
N ILE A 154 11.15 -8.75 -2.84
CA ILE A 154 11.94 -7.89 -1.94
C ILE A 154 12.44 -6.65 -2.70
N ALA A 155 12.96 -6.83 -3.92
CA ALA A 155 13.48 -5.76 -4.77
C ALA A 155 12.43 -4.69 -5.11
N TYR A 156 11.14 -4.99 -4.96
CA TYR A 156 10.07 -4.01 -5.13
C TYR A 156 10.22 -2.78 -4.22
N GLY A 157 10.92 -2.91 -3.08
CA GLY A 157 11.26 -1.79 -2.20
C GLY A 157 12.27 -0.82 -2.81
N LYS A 158 13.19 -1.32 -3.66
CA LYS A 158 14.23 -0.59 -4.37
C LYS A 158 14.60 -1.37 -5.63
N PRO A 159 14.04 -1.04 -6.81
CA PRO A 159 14.24 -1.82 -8.04
C PRO A 159 15.70 -1.98 -8.48
N ASP A 160 16.54 -0.99 -8.17
CA ASP A 160 17.96 -0.97 -8.53
C ASP A 160 18.89 -1.58 -7.45
N ALA A 161 18.31 -2.32 -6.48
CA ALA A 161 19.06 -2.92 -5.39
C ALA A 161 19.99 -4.04 -5.88
N THR A 162 21.17 -4.09 -5.30
CA THR A 162 22.09 -5.21 -5.51
C THR A 162 21.62 -6.47 -4.78
N ASP A 163 22.14 -7.62 -5.18
CA ASP A 163 21.86 -8.90 -4.51
C ASP A 163 22.25 -8.87 -3.02
N GLU A 164 23.34 -8.20 -2.69
CA GLU A 164 23.81 -8.03 -1.32
C GLU A 164 22.85 -7.22 -0.49
N GLU A 165 22.31 -6.10 -1.04
CA GLU A 165 21.31 -5.28 -0.37
C GLU A 165 20.01 -6.07 -0.13
N ILE A 166 19.57 -6.87 -1.09
CA ILE A 166 18.38 -7.73 -0.97
C ILE A 166 18.58 -8.78 0.14
N LYS A 167 19.73 -9.45 0.16
CA LYS A 167 20.06 -10.45 1.20
C LYS A 167 20.15 -9.80 2.58
N GLU A 168 20.75 -8.62 2.68
CA GLU A 168 20.83 -7.90 3.95
C GLU A 168 19.44 -7.50 4.46
N ALA A 169 18.58 -6.99 3.59
CA ALA A 169 17.18 -6.69 3.93
C ALA A 169 16.43 -7.94 4.41
N ALA A 170 16.64 -9.09 3.77
CA ALA A 170 16.05 -10.35 4.17
C ALA A 170 16.56 -10.84 5.54
N ARG A 171 17.88 -10.69 5.83
CA ARG A 171 18.45 -11.01 7.15
C ARG A 171 17.84 -10.17 8.25
N ARG A 172 17.73 -8.86 8.06
CA ARG A 172 17.12 -7.93 9.02
C ARG A 172 15.65 -8.24 9.26
N ALA A 173 14.94 -8.74 8.23
CA ALA A 173 13.57 -9.23 8.34
C ALA A 173 13.46 -10.65 8.93
N ASN A 174 14.57 -11.27 9.37
CA ASN A 174 14.64 -12.66 9.84
C ASN A 174 14.05 -13.67 8.82
N MET A 175 14.31 -13.44 7.52
CA MET A 175 13.78 -14.28 6.43
C MET A 175 14.86 -15.06 5.69
N ASP A 176 16.13 -14.64 5.77
CA ASP A 176 17.26 -15.24 5.02
C ASP A 176 17.43 -16.72 5.31
N ASP A 177 17.45 -17.13 6.59
CA ASP A 177 17.62 -18.54 6.98
C ASP A 177 16.53 -19.45 6.37
N PHE A 178 15.30 -18.97 6.31
CA PHE A 178 14.21 -19.69 5.66
C PHE A 178 14.43 -19.77 4.14
N ILE A 179 14.79 -18.65 3.50
CA ILE A 179 15.02 -18.58 2.06
C ILE A 179 16.13 -19.54 1.65
N MET A 180 17.24 -19.59 2.41
CA MET A 180 18.38 -20.44 2.12
C MET A 180 18.09 -21.95 2.22
N GLN A 181 17.03 -22.34 2.94
CA GLN A 181 16.56 -23.75 3.00
C GLN A 181 15.71 -24.15 1.79
N LEU A 182 15.25 -23.20 0.98
CA LEU A 182 14.44 -23.49 -0.19
C LEU A 182 15.33 -23.99 -1.36
N PRO A 183 14.85 -24.93 -2.20
CA PRO A 183 15.62 -25.49 -3.31
C PRO A 183 16.16 -24.46 -4.30
N LYS A 184 15.41 -23.38 -4.53
CA LYS A 184 15.78 -22.28 -5.43
C LYS A 184 16.13 -20.99 -4.69
N GLN A 185 16.24 -21.05 -3.36
CA GLN A 185 16.59 -19.91 -2.52
C GLN A 185 15.81 -18.64 -2.90
N TYR A 186 16.49 -17.54 -3.18
CA TYR A 186 15.87 -16.26 -3.56
C TYR A 186 15.09 -16.32 -4.89
N ASP A 187 15.41 -17.26 -5.77
CA ASP A 187 14.72 -17.47 -7.05
C ASP A 187 13.50 -18.39 -6.91
N THR A 188 13.09 -18.69 -5.68
CA THR A 188 11.86 -19.44 -5.40
C THR A 188 10.65 -18.60 -5.75
N TYR A 189 9.78 -19.18 -6.59
CA TYR A 189 8.53 -18.56 -7.04
C TYR A 189 7.46 -18.60 -5.96
N VAL A 190 6.89 -17.43 -5.60
CA VAL A 190 5.94 -17.31 -4.49
C VAL A 190 4.49 -17.66 -4.86
N GLY A 191 4.17 -17.71 -6.15
CA GLY A 191 2.81 -17.92 -6.66
C GLY A 191 1.96 -16.65 -6.62
N GLU A 192 0.80 -16.71 -7.28
CA GLU A 192 -0.15 -15.60 -7.27
C GLU A 192 -0.51 -15.20 -5.84
N LYS A 193 -0.37 -13.91 -5.51
CA LYS A 193 -0.57 -13.36 -4.15
C LYS A 193 0.20 -14.11 -3.05
N GLY A 194 1.30 -14.78 -3.39
CA GLY A 194 2.13 -15.53 -2.43
C GLY A 194 1.45 -16.77 -1.84
N THR A 195 0.60 -17.46 -2.60
CA THR A 195 -0.16 -18.65 -2.13
C THR A 195 0.71 -19.78 -1.60
N ARG A 196 2.00 -19.79 -1.94
CA ARG A 196 2.96 -20.82 -1.50
C ARG A 196 3.66 -20.50 -0.17
N LEU A 197 3.33 -19.36 0.44
CA LEU A 197 3.96 -18.89 1.67
C LEU A 197 2.93 -18.77 2.80
N SER A 198 3.36 -19.01 4.04
CA SER A 198 2.54 -18.73 5.22
C SER A 198 2.35 -17.22 5.42
N GLY A 199 1.35 -16.82 6.21
CA GLY A 199 1.10 -15.43 6.57
C GLY A 199 2.33 -14.74 7.16
N GLY A 200 3.02 -15.40 8.10
CA GLY A 200 4.24 -14.88 8.71
C GLY A 200 5.42 -14.74 7.74
N GLN A 201 5.53 -15.63 6.74
CA GLN A 201 6.54 -15.52 5.69
C GLN A 201 6.26 -14.34 4.75
N LYS A 202 5.01 -14.15 4.34
CA LYS A 202 4.58 -12.99 3.55
C LYS A 202 4.88 -11.69 4.29
N GLN A 203 4.55 -11.63 5.58
CA GLN A 203 4.77 -10.45 6.40
C GLN A 203 6.26 -10.10 6.48
N ARG A 204 7.13 -11.09 6.69
CA ARG A 204 8.60 -10.87 6.72
C ARG A 204 9.15 -10.39 5.38
N ILE A 205 8.62 -10.85 4.24
CA ILE A 205 8.97 -10.31 2.92
C ILE A 205 8.53 -8.84 2.80
N SER A 206 7.34 -8.50 3.27
CA SER A 206 6.88 -7.10 3.29
C SER A 206 7.79 -6.22 4.14
N ILE A 207 8.22 -6.70 5.31
CA ILE A 207 9.19 -6.00 6.17
C ILE A 207 10.55 -5.86 5.47
N ALA A 208 11.02 -6.90 4.76
CA ALA A 208 12.26 -6.83 3.98
C ALA A 208 12.19 -5.75 2.88
N ARG A 209 11.06 -5.58 2.20
CA ARG A 209 10.83 -4.47 1.26
C ARG A 209 11.07 -3.11 1.91
N VAL A 210 10.55 -2.92 3.13
CA VAL A 210 10.68 -1.65 3.85
C VAL A 210 12.11 -1.45 4.36
N PHE A 211 12.80 -2.50 4.82
CA PHE A 211 14.22 -2.41 5.15
C PHE A 211 15.07 -1.98 3.94
N LEU A 212 14.80 -2.57 2.77
CA LEU A 212 15.49 -2.24 1.54
C LEU A 212 15.23 -0.80 1.08
N LYS A 213 14.00 -0.34 1.19
CA LYS A 213 13.59 1.04 0.88
C LYS A 213 14.20 2.06 1.84
N ASN A 214 14.37 1.69 3.11
CA ASN A 214 14.98 2.49 4.18
C ASN A 214 14.38 3.90 4.38
N PRO A 215 13.06 4.06 4.49
CA PRO A 215 12.41 5.36 4.61
C PRO A 215 12.53 5.97 6.01
N PRO A 216 12.53 7.32 6.16
CA PRO A 216 12.55 7.98 7.47
C PRO A 216 11.22 7.91 8.23
N ILE A 217 10.12 7.68 7.55
CA ILE A 217 8.78 7.61 8.13
C ILE A 217 8.20 6.22 7.92
N LEU A 218 7.60 5.65 8.96
CA LEU A 218 6.98 4.33 8.94
C LEU A 218 5.51 4.39 9.35
N ILE A 219 4.70 3.63 8.66
CA ILE A 219 3.31 3.33 9.03
C ILE A 219 3.21 1.81 9.21
N LEU A 220 2.84 1.40 10.42
CA LEU A 220 2.70 -0.01 10.80
C LEU A 220 1.23 -0.29 11.13
N ASP A 221 0.58 -1.08 10.30
CA ASP A 221 -0.82 -1.48 10.50
C ASP A 221 -0.85 -2.94 10.94
N GLU A 222 -1.17 -3.15 12.21
CA GLU A 222 -1.38 -4.45 12.90
C GLU A 222 -0.70 -5.70 12.28
N ALA A 223 0.60 -5.61 12.08
CA ALA A 223 1.39 -6.58 11.33
C ALA A 223 1.44 -8.01 11.94
N THR A 224 0.73 -8.30 13.03
CA THR A 224 0.88 -9.56 13.79
C THR A 224 -0.44 -10.27 14.13
N SER A 225 -1.59 -9.81 13.65
CA SER A 225 -2.86 -10.49 13.87
C SER A 225 -2.90 -11.83 13.11
N ALA A 226 -3.35 -12.90 13.77
CA ALA A 226 -3.52 -14.25 13.21
C ALA A 226 -2.25 -15.04 12.85
N LEU A 227 -1.09 -14.75 13.49
CA LEU A 227 0.14 -15.50 13.31
C LEU A 227 0.40 -16.48 14.48
N ASP A 228 1.19 -17.51 14.21
CA ASP A 228 1.72 -18.38 15.27
C ASP A 228 2.74 -17.61 16.14
N ASN A 229 2.90 -18.06 17.39
CA ASN A 229 3.72 -17.36 18.39
C ASN A 229 5.21 -17.19 17.97
N GLU A 230 5.76 -18.11 17.19
CA GLU A 230 7.14 -18.06 16.73
C GLU A 230 7.30 -17.01 15.62
N SER A 231 6.46 -17.06 14.61
CA SER A 231 6.42 -16.05 13.54
C SER A 231 6.16 -14.66 14.09
N GLU A 232 5.26 -14.52 15.05
CA GLU A 232 4.99 -13.25 15.73
C GLU A 232 6.26 -12.67 16.39
N ARG A 233 7.01 -13.48 17.09
CA ARG A 233 8.26 -13.05 17.76
C ARG A 233 9.31 -12.53 16.78
N TYR A 234 9.49 -13.22 15.64
CA TYR A 234 10.43 -12.77 14.60
C TYR A 234 9.98 -11.45 13.97
N ILE A 235 8.70 -11.34 13.65
CA ILE A 235 8.13 -10.13 13.06
C ILE A 235 8.27 -8.95 14.04
N GLN A 236 7.91 -9.15 15.31
CA GLN A 236 8.02 -8.11 16.33
C GLN A 236 9.45 -7.59 16.46
N LYS A 237 10.44 -8.50 16.51
CA LYS A 237 11.87 -8.12 16.57
C LYS A 237 12.29 -7.32 15.33
N SER A 238 11.85 -7.72 14.14
CA SER A 238 12.16 -7.01 12.89
C SER A 238 11.50 -5.63 12.85
N LEU A 239 10.25 -5.50 13.32
CA LEU A 239 9.56 -4.20 13.38
C LEU A 239 10.22 -3.26 14.40
N GLU A 240 10.68 -3.77 15.55
CA GLU A 240 11.42 -2.98 16.54
C GLU A 240 12.75 -2.46 15.97
N GLU A 241 13.46 -3.28 15.22
CA GLU A 241 14.68 -2.85 14.54
C GLU A 241 14.37 -1.83 13.45
N LEU A 242 13.31 -2.07 12.67
CA LEU A 242 12.88 -1.17 11.61
C LEU A 242 12.49 0.21 12.14
N ALA A 243 11.82 0.29 13.30
CA ALA A 243 11.35 1.54 13.89
C ALA A 243 12.47 2.41 14.51
N LYS A 244 13.67 1.86 14.75
CA LYS A 244 14.77 2.62 15.36
C LYS A 244 15.16 3.86 14.54
N ASN A 245 15.22 5.01 15.21
CA ASN A 245 15.61 6.30 14.61
C ASN A 245 14.71 6.76 13.46
N ARG A 246 13.44 6.38 13.47
CA ARG A 246 12.46 6.77 12.47
C ARG A 246 11.18 7.27 13.11
N THR A 247 10.51 8.17 12.43
CA THR A 247 9.15 8.55 12.83
C THR A 247 8.21 7.40 12.51
N THR A 248 7.53 6.87 13.53
CA THR A 248 6.70 5.66 13.36
C THR A 248 5.28 5.92 13.82
N ILE A 249 4.33 5.63 12.97
CA ILE A 249 2.90 5.66 13.27
C ILE A 249 2.40 4.22 13.26
N THR A 250 1.91 3.73 14.40
CA THR A 250 1.45 2.36 14.54
C THR A 250 -0.04 2.33 14.87
N ILE A 251 -0.84 1.65 14.06
CA ILE A 251 -2.21 1.30 14.41
C ILE A 251 -2.11 0.12 15.38
N ALA A 252 -2.43 0.36 16.65
CA ALA A 252 -2.19 -0.60 17.70
C ALA A 252 -3.50 -1.27 18.16
N HIS A 253 -3.54 -2.59 18.06
CA HIS A 253 -4.59 -3.44 18.63
C HIS A 253 -4.08 -4.28 19.80
N ARG A 254 -2.77 -4.25 20.09
CA ARG A 254 -2.13 -5.01 21.18
C ARG A 254 -1.46 -4.09 22.20
N LEU A 255 -1.63 -4.45 23.46
CA LEU A 255 -1.02 -3.72 24.58
C LEU A 255 0.51 -3.67 24.51
N SER A 256 1.16 -4.70 23.95
CA SER A 256 2.62 -4.76 23.80
C SER A 256 3.14 -3.66 22.86
N THR A 257 2.42 -3.37 21.79
CA THR A 257 2.74 -2.31 20.82
C THR A 257 2.56 -0.92 21.46
N ILE A 258 1.46 -0.73 22.19
CA ILE A 258 1.13 0.53 22.86
C ILE A 258 2.19 0.90 23.91
N LYS A 259 2.64 -0.07 24.71
CA LYS A 259 3.64 0.14 25.78
C LYS A 259 5.01 0.60 25.29
N ARG A 260 5.32 0.42 24.01
CA ARG A 260 6.63 0.76 23.42
C ARG A 260 6.63 2.06 22.64
N SER A 261 5.48 2.67 22.46
CA SER A 261 5.35 3.96 21.78
C SER A 261 5.71 5.10 22.75
N ASP A 262 6.33 6.15 22.21
CA ASP A 262 6.62 7.38 22.98
C ASP A 262 5.33 8.09 23.38
N GLU A 263 4.32 8.07 22.51
CA GLU A 263 3.03 8.71 22.70
C GLU A 263 1.89 7.79 22.25
N ILE A 264 0.73 7.98 22.88
CA ILE A 264 -0.50 7.26 22.55
C ILE A 264 -1.55 8.29 22.18
N ILE A 265 -2.08 8.18 20.96
CA ILE A 265 -3.18 9.02 20.48
C ILE A 265 -4.44 8.18 20.47
N VAL A 266 -5.45 8.65 21.19
CA VAL A 266 -6.75 7.99 21.24
C VAL A 266 -7.68 8.68 20.27
N ILE A 267 -8.12 7.93 19.26
CA ILE A 267 -9.12 8.40 18.30
C ILE A 267 -10.50 8.01 18.84
N THR A 268 -11.38 9.00 19.01
CA THR A 268 -12.74 8.79 19.47
C THR A 268 -13.72 8.71 18.28
N GLU A 269 -15.00 8.39 18.54
CA GLU A 269 -16.02 8.29 17.49
C GLU A 269 -16.36 9.66 16.85
N ASP A 270 -15.99 10.74 17.52
CA ASP A 270 -16.22 12.11 17.06
C ASP A 270 -14.99 12.73 16.33
N GLY A 271 -13.92 11.98 16.17
CA GLY A 271 -12.67 12.38 15.51
C GLY A 271 -11.55 12.72 16.47
#